data_210f88bab579c25388355a351c048be8
#
_entry.id   210f88bab579c25388355a351c048be8
#
_cell.length_a   1.000
_cell.length_b   1.000
_cell.length_c   1.000
_cell.angle_alpha   90.00
_cell.angle_beta   90.00
_cell.angle_gamma   90.00
#
_symmetry.space_group_name_H-M   'P 1'
#
loop_
_entity.id
_entity.type
_entity.pdbx_description
1 polymer ?
#
loop_
_entity_poly.entity_id
_entity_poly.type
_entity_poly.pdbx_seq_one_letter_code
_entity_poly.pdbx_strand_id
1 'polypeptide(L)'
;YLVEYVTNYTGTQIRKNVPKSYKKVMTSDEAAQLKEYMSAVVEEGTGSVLRGRSYTVAGKTGTAEYSMSDGEKTHSWFMGFTNVDNPELVISVITEGSDGSSSGKAVSIAGEILDSYYN
;
A
#
# COMPACT_ATOMS: atom_id res chain seq x y z
N TYR A 1 -0.56 -2.59 -16.13
CA TYR A 1 0.26 -1.71 -17.01
C TYR A 1 0.44 -0.34 -16.37
N LEU A 2 1.56 0.33 -16.65
CA LEU A 2 1.86 1.67 -16.12
C LEU A 2 1.40 2.79 -17.06
N VAL A 3 1.18 2.48 -18.34
CA VAL A 3 0.71 3.43 -19.36
C VAL A 3 -0.69 3.01 -19.79
N GLU A 4 -1.67 3.84 -19.50
CA GLU A 4 -3.07 3.55 -19.89
C GLU A 4 -3.30 3.80 -21.37
N TYR A 5 -2.84 4.92 -21.87
CA TYR A 5 -2.97 5.28 -23.28
C TYR A 5 -1.80 6.17 -23.74
N VAL A 6 -1.64 6.26 -25.03
CA VAL A 6 -0.66 7.13 -25.70
C VAL A 6 -1.43 8.11 -26.60
N THR A 7 -1.07 9.38 -26.55
CA THR A 7 -1.63 10.43 -27.41
C THR A 7 -0.57 10.93 -28.39
N ASN A 8 -1.04 11.49 -29.49
CA ASN A 8 -0.19 12.32 -30.34
C ASN A 8 -0.01 13.73 -29.74
N TYR A 9 0.74 14.58 -30.42
CA TYR A 9 1.04 15.95 -29.96
C TYR A 9 -0.21 16.87 -29.89
N THR A 10 -1.33 16.49 -30.53
CA THR A 10 -2.60 17.21 -30.46
C THR A 10 -3.52 16.70 -29.35
N GLY A 11 -3.09 15.72 -28.55
CA GLY A 11 -3.88 15.09 -27.49
C GLY A 11 -4.79 13.97 -27.95
N THR A 12 -4.80 13.62 -29.25
CA THR A 12 -5.63 12.53 -29.77
C THR A 12 -5.06 11.19 -29.34
N GLN A 13 -5.91 10.33 -28.75
CA GLN A 13 -5.50 8.99 -28.32
C GLN A 13 -5.21 8.11 -29.53
N ILE A 14 -3.96 7.65 -29.66
CA ILE A 14 -3.50 6.79 -30.76
C ILE A 14 -3.38 5.32 -30.35
N ARG A 15 -3.28 5.05 -29.05
CA ARG A 15 -3.22 3.69 -28.49
C ARG A 15 -3.84 3.68 -27.11
N LYS A 16 -4.68 2.68 -26.83
CA LYS A 16 -5.16 2.35 -25.48
C LYS A 16 -4.65 0.96 -25.08
N ASN A 17 -4.07 0.88 -23.89
CA ASN A 17 -3.71 -0.41 -23.32
C ASN A 17 -4.92 -1.00 -22.58
N VAL A 18 -5.13 -2.30 -22.78
CA VAL A 18 -6.19 -3.04 -22.11
C VAL A 18 -5.55 -3.88 -21.00
N PRO A 19 -6.14 -3.92 -19.79
CA PRO A 19 -5.67 -4.80 -18.73
C PRO A 19 -5.57 -6.24 -19.24
N LYS A 20 -4.40 -6.85 -19.04
CA LYS A 20 -4.16 -8.25 -19.38
C LYS A 20 -3.58 -8.95 -18.17
N SER A 21 -4.24 -10.03 -17.73
CA SER A 21 -3.68 -10.89 -16.69
C SER A 21 -2.41 -11.54 -17.21
N TYR A 22 -1.30 -11.32 -16.50
CA TYR A 22 -0.02 -11.93 -16.84
C TYR A 22 0.07 -13.36 -16.26
N LYS A 23 -0.30 -13.51 -14.98
CA LYS A 23 -0.24 -14.78 -14.27
C LYS A 23 -1.15 -14.77 -13.05
N LYS A 24 -1.79 -15.89 -12.76
CA LYS A 24 -2.42 -16.12 -11.46
C LYS A 24 -1.33 -16.55 -10.47
N VAL A 25 -1.14 -15.79 -9.40
CA VAL A 25 -0.05 -15.99 -8.43
C VAL A 25 -0.49 -16.75 -7.19
N MET A 26 -1.80 -16.79 -6.90
CA MET A 26 -2.39 -17.50 -5.76
C MET A 26 -3.82 -17.94 -6.07
N THR A 27 -4.32 -18.88 -5.31
CA THR A 27 -5.72 -19.31 -5.33
C THR A 27 -6.62 -18.30 -4.62
N SER A 28 -7.94 -18.46 -4.78
CA SER A 28 -8.91 -17.62 -4.06
C SER A 28 -8.85 -17.83 -2.54
N ASP A 29 -8.62 -19.07 -2.09
CA ASP A 29 -8.55 -19.40 -0.68
C ASP A 29 -7.27 -18.82 -0.03
N GLU A 30 -6.14 -18.90 -0.70
CA GLU A 30 -4.89 -18.26 -0.26
C GLU A 30 -5.05 -16.73 -0.20
N ALA A 31 -5.74 -16.13 -1.17
CA ALA A 31 -6.01 -14.69 -1.16
C ALA A 31 -6.95 -14.29 -0.01
N ALA A 32 -7.97 -15.10 0.29
CA ALA A 32 -8.87 -14.89 1.42
C ALA A 32 -8.13 -14.98 2.76
N GLN A 33 -7.27 -15.99 2.92
CA GLN A 33 -6.44 -16.13 4.11
C GLN A 33 -5.45 -14.97 4.29
N LEU A 34 -4.80 -14.53 3.21
CA LEU A 34 -3.91 -13.37 3.23
C LEU A 34 -4.67 -12.10 3.63
N LYS A 35 -5.87 -11.91 3.12
CA LYS A 35 -6.76 -10.80 3.48
C LYS A 35 -7.07 -10.79 4.98
N GLU A 36 -7.39 -11.93 5.56
CA GLU A 36 -7.64 -12.09 6.99
C GLU A 36 -6.41 -11.70 7.82
N TYR A 37 -5.23 -12.19 7.45
CA TYR A 37 -3.98 -11.82 8.14
C TYR A 37 -3.66 -10.33 8.04
N MET A 38 -3.86 -9.73 6.86
CA MET A 38 -3.65 -8.29 6.66
C MET A 38 -4.66 -7.44 7.42
N SER A 39 -5.89 -7.93 7.61
CA SER A 39 -6.90 -7.27 8.45
C SER A 39 -6.49 -7.32 9.93
N ALA A 40 -6.01 -8.46 10.41
CA ALA A 40 -5.55 -8.61 11.79
C ALA A 40 -4.37 -7.66 12.14
N VAL A 41 -3.51 -7.32 11.18
CA VAL A 41 -2.43 -6.32 11.36
C VAL A 41 -3.00 -4.95 11.73
N VAL A 42 -4.14 -4.58 11.18
CA VAL A 42 -4.82 -3.30 11.47
C VAL A 42 -5.67 -3.41 12.74
N GLU A 43 -6.39 -4.51 12.91
CA GLU A 43 -7.29 -4.66 14.08
C GLU A 43 -6.53 -4.86 15.39
N GLU A 44 -5.46 -5.63 15.39
CA GLU A 44 -4.77 -6.09 16.61
C GLU A 44 -3.25 -5.81 16.61
N GLY A 45 -2.69 -5.41 15.47
CA GLY A 45 -1.24 -5.35 15.27
C GLY A 45 -0.68 -3.95 15.07
N THR A 46 0.45 -3.92 14.37
CA THR A 46 1.27 -2.71 14.11
C THR A 46 0.59 -1.67 13.20
N GLY A 47 -0.52 -2.02 12.56
CA GLY A 47 -1.34 -1.12 11.75
C GLY A 47 -2.50 -0.47 12.51
N SER A 48 -2.60 -0.63 13.81
CA SER A 48 -3.77 -0.22 14.64
C SER A 48 -4.09 1.28 14.60
N VAL A 49 -3.15 2.11 14.20
CA VAL A 49 -3.39 3.54 13.94
C VAL A 49 -4.42 3.78 12.81
N LEU A 50 -4.66 2.80 11.97
CA LEU A 50 -5.66 2.84 10.89
C LEU A 50 -7.05 2.36 11.32
N ARG A 51 -7.20 1.87 12.54
CA ARG A 51 -8.47 1.35 13.06
C ARG A 51 -9.49 2.46 13.36
N GLY A 52 -10.78 2.14 13.22
CA GLY A 52 -11.89 3.01 13.64
C GLY A 52 -12.18 4.16 12.68
N ARG A 53 -11.76 4.08 11.44
CA ARG A 53 -12.08 5.04 10.38
C ARG A 53 -13.44 4.73 9.73
N SER A 54 -13.93 5.66 8.91
CA SER A 54 -15.18 5.49 8.13
C SER A 54 -15.07 4.41 7.02
N TYR A 55 -13.87 3.93 6.75
CA TYR A 55 -13.53 2.88 5.80
C TYR A 55 -12.68 1.81 6.49
N THR A 56 -12.74 0.58 6.00
CA THR A 56 -11.90 -0.52 6.49
C THR A 56 -10.57 -0.59 5.74
N VAL A 57 -9.51 -1.00 6.43
CA VAL A 57 -8.17 -1.17 5.87
C VAL A 57 -7.62 -2.54 6.25
N ALA A 58 -7.02 -3.20 5.28
CA ALA A 58 -6.15 -4.35 5.52
C ALA A 58 -4.76 -4.04 4.97
N GLY A 59 -3.71 -4.41 5.69
CA GLY A 59 -2.37 -4.05 5.26
C GLY A 59 -1.26 -4.75 6.02
N LYS A 60 -0.03 -4.41 5.66
CA LYS A 60 1.20 -4.90 6.30
C LYS A 60 2.19 -3.77 6.46
N THR A 61 2.68 -3.61 7.66
CA THR A 61 3.81 -2.73 7.97
C THR A 61 5.14 -3.47 7.73
N GLY A 62 6.18 -2.73 7.46
CA GLY A 62 7.52 -3.26 7.32
C GLY A 62 8.56 -2.26 7.81
N THR A 63 9.64 -2.77 8.37
CA THR A 63 10.85 -2.01 8.70
C THR A 63 12.02 -2.73 8.04
N ALA A 64 12.72 -2.04 7.15
CA ALA A 64 13.90 -2.56 6.48
C ALA A 64 15.13 -1.81 6.97
N GLU A 65 16.03 -2.53 7.63
CA GLU A 65 17.30 -2.00 8.13
C GLU A 65 18.34 -2.04 7.01
N TYR A 66 19.17 -1.00 6.94
CA TYR A 66 20.31 -0.95 6.04
C TYR A 66 21.45 -0.17 6.68
N SER A 67 22.67 -0.58 6.36
CA SER A 67 23.88 0.05 6.90
C SER A 67 24.46 1.03 5.90
N MET A 68 24.83 2.21 6.38
CA MET A 68 25.59 3.20 5.62
C MET A 68 26.87 3.58 6.39
N SER A 69 27.74 4.34 5.77
CA SER A 69 28.99 4.79 6.40
C SER A 69 28.80 5.65 7.65
N ASP A 70 27.62 6.22 7.83
CA ASP A 70 27.22 7.09 8.96
C ASP A 70 26.29 6.39 9.97
N GLY A 71 26.12 5.06 9.87
CA GLY A 71 25.35 4.25 10.81
C GLY A 71 24.24 3.42 10.21
N GLU A 72 23.49 2.73 11.07
CA GLU A 72 22.30 1.97 10.68
C GLU A 72 21.12 2.91 10.48
N LYS A 73 20.41 2.69 9.38
CA LYS A 73 19.19 3.41 9.00
C LYS A 73 18.05 2.43 8.73
N THR A 74 16.82 2.90 8.83
CA THR A 74 15.65 2.09 8.59
C THR A 74 14.69 2.75 7.60
N HIS A 75 14.17 1.98 6.65
CA HIS A 75 13.00 2.36 5.87
C HIS A 75 11.75 1.87 6.55
N SER A 76 10.75 2.72 6.68
CA SER A 76 9.41 2.30 7.08
C SER A 76 8.55 2.06 5.86
N TRP A 77 7.85 0.92 5.85
CA TRP A 77 6.98 0.50 4.77
C TRP A 77 5.56 0.29 5.28
N PHE A 78 4.62 0.62 4.45
CA PHE A 78 3.24 0.17 4.56
C PHE A 78 2.71 -0.18 3.17
N MET A 79 2.01 -1.30 3.07
CA MET A 79 1.21 -1.65 1.92
C MET A 79 -0.14 -2.17 2.38
N GLY A 80 -1.19 -1.79 1.66
CA GLY A 80 -2.53 -2.18 2.06
C GLY A 80 -3.58 -1.85 1.01
N PHE A 81 -4.81 -2.16 1.35
CA PHE A 81 -5.97 -1.85 0.53
C PHE A 81 -7.15 -1.47 1.43
N THR A 82 -8.07 -0.70 0.87
CA THR A 82 -9.27 -0.23 1.57
C THR A 82 -10.49 -1.02 1.17
N ASN A 83 -11.55 -0.91 2.02
CA ASN A 83 -12.83 -1.57 1.82
C ASN A 83 -12.67 -3.08 1.70
N VAL A 84 -12.23 -3.70 2.80
CA VAL A 84 -11.76 -5.09 2.90
C VAL A 84 -12.71 -6.11 2.26
N ASP A 85 -14.03 -5.90 2.37
CA ASP A 85 -15.03 -6.78 1.76
C ASP A 85 -15.23 -6.52 0.26
N ASN A 86 -15.03 -5.28 -0.18
CA ASN A 86 -15.11 -4.89 -1.58
C ASN A 86 -13.93 -3.94 -1.91
N PRO A 87 -12.73 -4.46 -2.14
CA PRO A 87 -11.51 -3.65 -2.30
C PRO A 87 -11.63 -2.56 -3.36
N GLU A 88 -11.28 -1.33 -2.99
CA GLU A 88 -11.41 -0.13 -3.84
C GLU A 88 -10.06 0.48 -4.20
N LEU A 89 -9.21 0.71 -3.20
CA LEU A 89 -7.89 1.31 -3.39
C LEU A 89 -6.78 0.39 -2.88
N VAL A 90 -5.66 0.42 -3.57
CA VAL A 90 -4.38 -0.14 -3.10
C VAL A 90 -3.44 1.02 -2.81
N ILE A 91 -2.80 0.98 -1.64
CA ILE A 91 -1.81 1.97 -1.23
C ILE A 91 -0.49 1.31 -0.88
N SER A 92 0.61 1.93 -1.28
CA SER A 92 1.96 1.55 -0.87
C SER A 92 2.73 2.81 -0.52
N VAL A 93 3.29 2.85 0.69
CA VAL A 93 4.07 3.97 1.21
C VAL A 93 5.42 3.46 1.69
N ILE A 94 6.46 4.17 1.31
CA ILE A 94 7.81 4.03 1.88
C ILE A 94 8.25 5.38 2.42
N THR A 95 8.88 5.37 3.59
CA THR A 95 9.65 6.51 4.08
C THR A 95 11.09 6.09 4.26
N GLU A 96 11.99 6.83 3.63
CA GLU A 96 13.43 6.65 3.84
C GLU A 96 13.79 7.19 5.22
N GLY A 97 14.43 6.34 6.03
CA GLY A 97 14.84 6.70 7.38
C GLY A 97 16.19 7.38 7.40
N SER A 98 16.31 8.41 8.23
CA SER A 98 17.58 9.10 8.46
C SER A 98 18.26 8.70 9.78
N ASP A 99 17.54 8.12 10.76
CA ASP A 99 18.06 8.00 12.13
C ASP A 99 17.35 6.94 13.00
N GLY A 100 16.91 5.81 12.46
CA GLY A 100 16.24 4.75 13.22
C GLY A 100 14.85 5.10 13.77
N SER A 101 14.42 6.35 13.66
CA SER A 101 13.13 6.84 14.18
C SER A 101 11.96 6.70 13.18
N SER A 102 12.15 5.99 12.08
CA SER A 102 11.16 5.86 11.00
C SER A 102 10.10 4.78 11.25
N SER A 103 10.22 4.00 12.32
CA SER A 103 9.23 2.95 12.65
C SER A 103 7.83 3.53 12.76
N GLY A 104 6.89 3.01 11.99
CA GLY A 104 5.49 3.43 11.99
C GLY A 104 5.16 4.67 11.16
N LYS A 105 6.11 5.40 10.63
CA LYS A 105 5.83 6.62 9.82
C LYS A 105 5.02 6.32 8.56
N ALA A 106 5.37 5.27 7.83
CA ALA A 106 4.67 4.92 6.59
C ALA A 106 3.19 4.60 6.81
N VAL A 107 2.84 3.92 7.90
CA VAL A 107 1.44 3.60 8.21
C VAL A 107 0.64 4.84 8.60
N SER A 108 1.24 5.79 9.31
CA SER A 108 0.59 7.07 9.66
C SER A 108 0.33 7.93 8.42
N ILE A 109 1.34 8.05 7.55
CA ILE A 109 1.21 8.77 6.26
C ILE A 109 0.14 8.11 5.38
N ALA A 110 0.10 6.78 5.31
CA ALA A 110 -0.95 6.06 4.60
C ALA A 110 -2.34 6.44 5.15
N GLY A 111 -2.48 6.53 6.47
CA GLY A 111 -3.72 6.96 7.12
C GLY A 111 -4.15 8.38 6.70
N GLU A 112 -3.24 9.34 6.73
CA GLU A 112 -3.51 10.73 6.31
C GLU A 112 -3.94 10.82 4.83
N ILE A 113 -3.28 10.07 3.96
CA ILE A 113 -3.63 9.99 2.52
C ILE A 113 -5.03 9.41 2.34
N LEU A 114 -5.34 8.31 3.02
CA LEU A 114 -6.63 7.65 2.93
C LEU A 114 -7.76 8.50 3.54
N ASP A 115 -7.50 9.16 4.67
CA ASP A 115 -8.45 10.10 5.28
C ASP A 115 -8.76 11.26 4.32
N SER A 116 -7.76 11.79 3.61
CA SER A 116 -7.96 12.83 2.60
C SER A 116 -8.75 12.36 1.37
N TYR A 117 -8.70 11.07 1.05
CA TYR A 117 -9.43 10.50 -0.08
C TYR A 117 -10.91 10.23 0.27
N TYR A 118 -11.19 9.80 1.52
CA TYR A 118 -12.53 9.40 1.95
C TYR A 118 -13.33 10.51 2.66
N ASN A 119 -12.73 11.65 3.00
CA ASN A 119 -13.36 12.82 3.59
C ASN A 119 -13.34 14.01 2.62
#